data_877cd7e0470befe5ea7e1618720af229
#
_entry.id   877cd7e0470befe5ea7e1618720af229
#
_cell.length_a   1.000
_cell.length_b   1.000
_cell.length_c   1.000
_cell.angle_alpha   90.00
_cell.angle_beta   90.00
_cell.angle_gamma   90.00
#
_symmetry.space_group_name_H-M   'P 1'
#
loop_
_entity.id
_entity.type
_entity.pdbx_description
1 polymer ?
#
loop_
_entity_poly.entity_id
_entity_poly.type
_entity_poly.pdbx_seq_one_letter_code
_entity_poly.pdbx_strand_id
1 'polypeptide(L)'
;MKLKGILVIFCLTMIAINTPIIGAEMTGLQIMQRMEDAQRATNDSSFTRLKLSSCKFGVNKGRIACAEKPRVKVLESVSVNYGKGNKDTKSVSITLKPAAERGIGMLSYAYDEAGRDNQTWLYLSALGRVKRIAGGDSDEDTEPASLFGSEFTTEDTDTGKLAEYQITLLEETNQRGREVWKVQAIPNAERAKKSRYSRTVHYIDKERFIPLRSEMYDKYDKEIKRTMSSRVELINDNWVARSVTMMNLVSNRLSNMALVELYVDLDIRDDFLTQRTLTDSAYRETNLERLRAQIEKGD
;
A
#
# COMPACT_ATOMS: atom_id res chain seq x y z
N MET A 1 -6.69 -91.46 22.16
CA MET A 1 -7.06 -90.58 21.04
C MET A 1 -6.76 -89.16 21.42
N LYS A 2 -5.72 -88.55 20.89
CA LYS A 2 -5.30 -87.17 21.17
C LYS A 2 -5.72 -86.29 20.00
N LEU A 3 -6.66 -85.36 20.24
CA LEU A 3 -7.08 -84.34 19.26
C LEU A 3 -6.12 -83.20 19.33
N LYS A 4 -5.45 -82.92 18.20
CA LYS A 4 -4.59 -81.72 18.04
C LYS A 4 -5.45 -80.58 17.52
N GLY A 5 -5.59 -79.54 18.33
CA GLY A 5 -6.22 -78.28 17.90
C GLY A 5 -5.25 -77.45 17.07
N ILE A 6 -5.70 -77.05 15.88
CA ILE A 6 -4.98 -76.14 15.01
C ILE A 6 -5.43 -74.71 15.37
N LEU A 7 -4.47 -73.88 15.83
CA LEU A 7 -4.70 -72.45 16.10
C LEU A 7 -4.43 -71.67 14.79
N VAL A 8 -5.50 -71.16 14.18
CA VAL A 8 -5.39 -70.26 13.03
C VAL A 8 -5.22 -68.84 13.53
N ILE A 9 -4.03 -68.28 13.36
CA ILE A 9 -3.73 -66.87 13.65
C ILE A 9 -4.16 -66.00 12.45
N PHE A 10 -5.21 -65.23 12.65
CA PHE A 10 -5.70 -64.24 11.66
C PHE A 10 -4.84 -62.98 11.78
N CYS A 11 -3.88 -62.78 10.87
CA CYS A 11 -3.08 -61.58 10.79
C CYS A 11 -3.89 -60.45 10.16
N LEU A 12 -4.47 -59.53 10.97
CA LEU A 12 -5.15 -58.33 10.47
C LEU A 12 -4.10 -57.31 10.05
N THR A 13 -3.82 -57.21 8.75
CA THR A 13 -3.01 -56.15 8.16
C THR A 13 -3.80 -54.84 8.16
N MET A 14 -3.52 -53.93 9.09
CA MET A 14 -4.00 -52.55 9.02
C MET A 14 -3.30 -51.81 7.86
N ILE A 15 -4.05 -51.60 6.77
CA ILE A 15 -3.64 -50.66 5.71
C ILE A 15 -3.83 -49.26 6.24
N ALA A 16 -2.75 -48.61 6.62
CA ALA A 16 -2.76 -47.16 6.92
C ALA A 16 -3.02 -46.38 5.63
N ILE A 17 -4.24 -45.90 5.45
CA ILE A 17 -4.58 -44.97 4.37
C ILE A 17 -3.95 -43.62 4.75
N ASN A 18 -2.75 -43.34 4.20
CA ASN A 18 -2.18 -41.99 4.20
C ASN A 18 -3.02 -41.14 3.26
N THR A 19 -4.06 -40.46 3.79
CA THR A 19 -4.69 -39.35 3.09
C THR A 19 -3.69 -38.19 3.04
N PRO A 20 -3.31 -37.69 1.85
CA PRO A 20 -2.51 -36.47 1.79
C PRO A 20 -3.33 -35.37 2.46
N ILE A 21 -2.74 -34.72 3.47
CA ILE A 21 -3.27 -33.47 4.02
C ILE A 21 -3.07 -32.45 2.88
N ILE A 22 -4.09 -32.27 2.06
CA ILE A 22 -4.15 -31.15 1.11
C ILE A 22 -4.24 -29.92 2.03
N GLY A 23 -3.14 -29.20 2.17
CA GLY A 23 -3.15 -27.90 2.85
C GLY A 23 -4.24 -27.07 2.20
N ALA A 24 -5.19 -26.58 3.02
CA ALA A 24 -6.30 -25.78 2.51
C ALA A 24 -5.74 -24.59 1.72
N GLU A 25 -6.07 -24.51 0.43
CA GLU A 25 -5.70 -23.36 -0.39
C GLU A 25 -6.23 -22.07 0.24
N MET A 26 -5.40 -21.04 0.25
CA MET A 26 -5.79 -19.75 0.81
C MET A 26 -6.90 -19.12 -0.03
N THR A 27 -7.94 -18.64 0.64
CA THR A 27 -8.98 -17.84 -0.02
C THR A 27 -8.45 -16.46 -0.42
N GLY A 28 -9.08 -15.82 -1.40
CA GLY A 28 -8.73 -14.45 -1.80
C GLY A 28 -8.70 -13.47 -0.63
N LEU A 29 -9.66 -13.58 0.30
CA LEU A 29 -9.70 -12.74 1.51
C LEU A 29 -8.49 -13.00 2.43
N GLN A 30 -8.13 -14.25 2.65
CA GLN A 30 -6.95 -14.59 3.47
C GLN A 30 -5.65 -14.08 2.85
N ILE A 31 -5.53 -14.13 1.52
CA ILE A 31 -4.38 -13.59 0.79
C ILE A 31 -4.28 -12.07 0.97
N MET A 32 -5.39 -11.36 0.79
CA MET A 32 -5.45 -9.90 0.98
C MET A 32 -5.16 -9.51 2.42
N GLN A 33 -5.70 -10.26 3.40
CA GLN A 33 -5.43 -10.04 4.82
C GLN A 33 -3.94 -10.16 5.13
N ARG A 34 -3.28 -11.23 4.66
CA ARG A 34 -1.84 -11.40 4.84
C ARG A 34 -1.01 -10.35 4.11
N MET A 35 -1.46 -9.89 2.94
CA MET A 35 -0.83 -8.78 2.23
C MET A 35 -0.90 -7.49 3.06
N GLU A 36 -2.07 -7.15 3.63
CA GLU A 36 -2.20 -5.99 4.52
C GLU A 36 -1.33 -6.12 5.77
N ASP A 37 -1.36 -7.28 6.42
CA ASP A 37 -0.56 -7.55 7.60
C ASP A 37 0.94 -7.41 7.29
N ALA A 38 1.41 -7.92 6.15
CA ALA A 38 2.80 -7.79 5.72
C ALA A 38 3.21 -6.35 5.38
N GLN A 39 2.30 -5.53 4.86
CA GLN A 39 2.59 -4.12 4.54
C GLN A 39 2.51 -3.20 5.76
N ARG A 40 1.69 -3.53 6.72
CA ARG A 40 1.58 -2.82 8.01
C ARG A 40 2.66 -3.25 8.99
N ALA A 41 3.42 -4.29 8.65
CA ALA A 41 4.27 -5.02 9.53
C ALA A 41 5.25 -4.13 10.29
N THR A 42 5.24 -4.32 11.56
CA THR A 42 6.36 -4.44 12.49
C THR A 42 6.96 -3.16 13.03
N ASN A 43 6.73 -1.99 12.45
CA ASN A 43 7.36 -0.78 12.92
C ASN A 43 6.34 0.14 13.57
N ASP A 44 6.58 0.55 14.80
CA ASP A 44 5.72 1.50 15.49
C ASP A 44 5.78 2.88 14.84
N SER A 45 6.92 3.20 14.22
CA SER A 45 7.12 4.48 13.55
C SER A 45 8.07 4.37 12.37
N SER A 46 8.01 5.32 11.44
CA SER A 46 8.96 5.41 10.33
C SER A 46 9.24 6.85 9.92
N PHE A 47 10.47 7.07 9.45
CA PHE A 47 10.90 8.23 8.67
C PHE A 47 11.33 7.76 7.30
N THR A 48 10.78 8.36 6.25
CA THR A 48 11.12 8.00 4.87
C THR A 48 11.50 9.23 4.07
N ARG A 49 12.45 9.06 3.14
CA ARG A 49 12.69 10.02 2.08
C ARG A 49 12.25 9.42 0.75
N LEU A 50 11.33 10.10 0.10
CA LEU A 50 10.69 9.67 -1.14
C LEU A 50 11.13 10.57 -2.30
N LYS A 51 11.37 9.96 -3.47
CA LYS A 51 11.54 10.66 -4.73
C LYS A 51 10.34 10.35 -5.62
N LEU A 52 9.54 11.38 -5.90
CA LEU A 52 8.36 11.30 -6.76
C LEU A 52 8.70 11.89 -8.12
N SER A 53 8.61 11.10 -9.18
CA SER A 53 8.91 11.52 -10.55
C SER A 53 7.67 11.33 -11.41
N SER A 54 7.25 12.35 -12.16
CA SER A 54 6.04 12.33 -13.00
C SER A 54 6.33 12.80 -14.41
N CYS A 55 5.80 12.12 -15.43
CA CYS A 55 5.96 12.49 -16.82
C CYS A 55 4.79 11.96 -17.69
N LYS A 56 4.65 12.46 -18.90
CA LYS A 56 3.95 11.72 -19.97
C LYS A 56 4.79 10.52 -20.35
N PHE A 57 4.16 9.38 -20.56
CA PHE A 57 4.87 8.19 -21.03
C PHE A 57 4.58 7.90 -22.50
N GLY A 58 5.49 7.18 -23.11
CA GLY A 58 5.36 6.61 -24.45
C GLY A 58 6.04 5.25 -24.49
N VAL A 59 5.99 4.61 -25.67
CA VAL A 59 6.70 3.35 -25.91
C VAL A 59 7.95 3.65 -26.71
N ASN A 60 9.13 3.34 -26.13
CA ASN A 60 10.40 3.45 -26.80
C ASN A 60 11.07 2.07 -26.84
N LYS A 61 11.34 1.55 -28.05
CA LYS A 61 11.91 0.22 -28.26
C LYS A 61 11.15 -0.91 -27.51
N GLY A 62 9.81 -0.85 -27.53
CA GLY A 62 8.95 -1.82 -26.85
C GLY A 62 8.89 -1.67 -25.32
N ARG A 63 9.48 -0.64 -24.74
CA ARG A 63 9.48 -0.37 -23.29
C ARG A 63 8.76 0.95 -22.99
N ILE A 64 8.00 0.95 -21.90
CA ILE A 64 7.38 2.18 -21.38
C ILE A 64 8.48 3.06 -20.79
N ALA A 65 8.54 4.32 -21.24
CA ALA A 65 9.49 5.30 -20.79
C ALA A 65 8.86 6.71 -20.79
N CYS A 66 9.46 7.64 -20.05
CA CYS A 66 9.07 9.04 -20.14
C CYS A 66 9.30 9.58 -21.56
N ALA A 67 8.28 10.19 -22.15
CA ALA A 67 8.34 10.88 -23.43
C ALA A 67 8.80 12.35 -23.27
N GLU A 68 8.88 12.85 -22.05
CA GLU A 68 9.31 14.20 -21.69
C GLU A 68 10.25 14.15 -20.47
N LYS A 69 10.94 15.26 -20.17
CA LYS A 69 11.75 15.36 -18.93
C LYS A 69 10.83 15.22 -17.70
N PRO A 70 11.11 14.27 -16.80
CA PRO A 70 10.28 14.08 -15.62
C PRO A 70 10.32 15.30 -14.69
N ARG A 71 9.16 15.63 -14.12
CA ARG A 71 9.10 16.51 -12.95
C ARG A 71 9.45 15.68 -11.73
N VAL A 72 10.39 16.15 -10.94
CA VAL A 72 10.90 15.42 -9.79
C VAL A 72 10.65 16.21 -8.52
N LYS A 73 10.08 15.56 -7.52
CA LYS A 73 9.92 16.07 -6.15
C LYS A 73 10.65 15.17 -5.17
N VAL A 74 11.14 15.76 -4.10
CA VAL A 74 11.67 15.03 -2.94
C VAL A 74 10.81 15.38 -1.76
N LEU A 75 10.35 14.34 -1.06
CA LEU A 75 9.52 14.46 0.13
C LEU A 75 10.19 13.76 1.30
N GLU A 76 9.97 14.28 2.49
CA GLU A 76 10.14 13.53 3.74
C GLU A 76 8.78 13.20 4.29
N SER A 77 8.64 11.98 4.79
CA SER A 77 7.40 11.52 5.40
C SER A 77 7.71 10.85 6.73
N VAL A 78 6.89 11.15 7.72
CA VAL A 78 6.97 10.59 9.07
C VAL A 78 5.62 9.94 9.37
N SER A 79 5.65 8.72 9.87
CA SER A 79 4.43 8.01 10.27
C SER A 79 4.58 7.30 11.61
N VAL A 80 3.45 7.15 12.30
CA VAL A 80 3.31 6.37 13.53
C VAL A 80 2.10 5.48 13.40
N ASN A 81 2.28 4.20 13.69
CA ASN A 81 1.20 3.24 13.83
C ASN A 81 0.74 3.23 15.28
N TYR A 82 -0.56 3.12 15.51
CA TYR A 82 -1.16 3.17 16.83
C TYR A 82 -2.49 2.40 16.88
N GLY A 83 -3.19 2.47 17.99
CA GLY A 83 -4.48 1.80 18.15
C GLY A 83 -4.34 0.30 18.39
N LYS A 84 -5.45 -0.42 18.27
CA LYS A 84 -5.50 -1.86 18.54
C LYS A 84 -4.71 -2.61 17.45
N GLY A 85 -3.63 -3.28 17.87
CA GLY A 85 -2.76 -4.05 16.97
C GLY A 85 -1.99 -3.18 15.96
N ASN A 86 -1.73 -1.90 16.31
CA ASN A 86 -1.01 -0.93 15.47
C ASN A 86 -1.60 -0.77 14.06
N LYS A 87 -2.93 -0.87 13.95
CA LYS A 87 -3.63 -0.83 12.66
C LYS A 87 -4.06 0.57 12.23
N ASP A 88 -4.12 1.51 13.15
CA ASP A 88 -4.33 2.91 12.85
C ASP A 88 -2.99 3.59 12.52
N THR A 89 -2.99 4.58 11.64
CA THR A 89 -1.77 5.28 11.24
C THR A 89 -1.99 6.79 11.22
N LYS A 90 -1.04 7.54 11.76
CA LYS A 90 -0.89 8.98 11.49
C LYS A 90 0.35 9.20 10.66
N SER A 91 0.26 10.06 9.67
CA SER A 91 1.43 10.40 8.84
C SER A 91 1.41 11.85 8.40
N VAL A 92 2.60 12.42 8.26
CA VAL A 92 2.82 13.73 7.64
C VAL A 92 3.88 13.59 6.56
N SER A 93 3.61 14.17 5.38
CA SER A 93 4.56 14.21 4.27
C SER A 93 4.79 15.66 3.85
N ILE A 94 6.05 16.06 3.67
CA ILE A 94 6.44 17.44 3.35
C ILE A 94 7.34 17.46 2.13
N THR A 95 7.03 18.34 1.18
CA THR A 95 7.86 18.57 -0.01
C THR A 95 9.12 19.36 0.37
N LEU A 96 10.29 18.82 0.02
CA LEU A 96 11.60 19.48 0.19
C LEU A 96 12.08 20.14 -1.09
N LYS A 97 11.83 19.48 -2.23
CA LYS A 97 12.24 19.94 -3.57
C LYS A 97 11.09 19.73 -4.56
N PRO A 98 10.95 20.64 -5.56
CA PRO A 98 11.74 21.84 -5.82
C PRO A 98 11.49 22.95 -4.79
N ALA A 99 12.35 23.97 -4.79
CA ALA A 99 12.24 25.09 -3.85
C ALA A 99 10.91 25.86 -3.94
N ALA A 100 10.34 25.97 -5.14
CA ALA A 100 9.05 26.63 -5.37
C ALA A 100 7.85 25.90 -4.70
N GLU A 101 8.00 24.62 -4.39
CA GLU A 101 6.96 23.78 -3.77
C GLU A 101 7.33 23.37 -2.33
N ARG A 102 8.43 23.90 -1.81
CA ARG A 102 8.90 23.56 -0.48
C ARG A 102 7.84 23.89 0.57
N GLY A 103 7.59 22.93 1.49
CA GLY A 103 6.64 23.08 2.55
C GLY A 103 5.19 22.77 2.18
N ILE A 104 4.88 22.46 0.91
CA ILE A 104 3.61 21.79 0.59
C ILE A 104 3.60 20.48 1.38
N GLY A 105 2.56 20.27 2.17
CA GLY A 105 2.50 19.14 3.08
C GLY A 105 1.14 18.48 3.12
N MET A 106 1.13 17.22 3.49
CA MET A 106 -0.07 16.42 3.68
C MET A 106 -0.02 15.74 5.06
N LEU A 107 -1.10 15.84 5.81
CA LEU A 107 -1.32 15.11 7.06
C LEU A 107 -2.45 14.11 6.82
N SER A 108 -2.27 12.87 7.21
CA SER A 108 -3.29 11.83 7.07
C SER A 108 -3.44 11.05 8.38
N TYR A 109 -4.69 10.75 8.73
CA TYR A 109 -5.07 9.83 9.78
C TYR A 109 -5.88 8.71 9.15
N ALA A 110 -5.37 7.50 9.19
CA ALA A 110 -6.03 6.29 8.71
C ALA A 110 -6.48 5.45 9.91
N TYR A 111 -7.68 4.91 9.84
CA TYR A 111 -8.30 4.13 10.90
C TYR A 111 -8.68 2.74 10.37
N ASP A 112 -8.46 1.71 11.18
CA ASP A 112 -8.86 0.32 10.87
C ASP A 112 -10.34 0.05 11.24
N GLU A 113 -10.92 0.90 12.08
CA GLU A 113 -12.31 0.75 12.57
C GLU A 113 -13.31 0.85 11.41
N ALA A 114 -14.20 -0.14 11.30
CA ALA A 114 -15.25 -0.15 10.28
C ALA A 114 -16.20 1.04 10.46
N GLY A 115 -16.56 1.70 9.36
CA GLY A 115 -17.44 2.87 9.36
C GLY A 115 -16.76 4.18 9.79
N ARG A 116 -15.49 4.17 10.15
CA ARG A 116 -14.72 5.38 10.44
C ARG A 116 -13.91 5.79 9.22
N ASP A 117 -14.23 6.95 8.65
CA ASP A 117 -13.53 7.49 7.49
C ASP A 117 -12.14 8.01 7.84
N ASN A 118 -11.19 7.80 6.95
CA ASN A 118 -9.86 8.38 7.02
C ASN A 118 -9.94 9.91 6.87
N GLN A 119 -8.95 10.62 7.41
CA GLN A 119 -8.92 12.07 7.37
C GLN A 119 -7.60 12.53 6.75
N THR A 120 -7.70 13.42 5.75
CA THR A 120 -6.53 13.96 5.09
C THR A 120 -6.62 15.47 4.97
N TRP A 121 -5.51 16.16 5.26
CA TRP A 121 -5.36 17.59 5.12
C TRP A 121 -4.20 17.92 4.22
N LEU A 122 -4.40 18.80 3.26
CA LEU A 122 -3.38 19.33 2.38
C LEU A 122 -3.07 20.77 2.79
N TYR A 123 -1.79 21.07 2.96
CA TYR A 123 -1.29 22.43 3.15
C TYR A 123 -0.61 22.91 1.88
N LEU A 124 -1.10 24.03 1.36
CA LEU A 124 -0.53 24.71 0.21
C LEU A 124 0.28 25.91 0.73
N SER A 125 1.59 25.79 0.78
CA SER A 125 2.49 26.80 1.36
C SER A 125 2.35 28.19 0.71
N ALA A 126 2.12 28.25 -0.61
CA ALA A 126 1.89 29.49 -1.33
C ALA A 126 0.59 30.22 -0.93
N LEU A 127 -0.40 29.49 -0.40
CA LEU A 127 -1.68 30.04 0.03
C LEU A 127 -1.77 30.20 1.56
N GLY A 128 -0.82 29.64 2.31
CA GLY A 128 -0.82 29.63 3.77
C GLY A 128 -2.04 28.93 4.38
N ARG A 129 -2.70 28.03 3.66
CA ARG A 129 -3.98 27.42 4.05
C ARG A 129 -3.92 25.90 4.10
N VAL A 130 -4.54 25.34 5.16
CA VAL A 130 -4.85 23.91 5.25
C VAL A 130 -6.24 23.70 4.68
N LYS A 131 -6.37 22.77 3.74
CA LYS A 131 -7.65 22.28 3.21
C LYS A 131 -7.82 20.83 3.65
N ARG A 132 -8.95 20.51 4.30
CA ARG A 132 -9.34 19.12 4.48
C ARG A 132 -9.74 18.55 3.12
N ILE A 133 -9.15 17.42 2.76
CA ILE A 133 -9.58 16.65 1.60
C ILE A 133 -10.55 15.62 2.17
N ALA A 134 -11.82 15.71 1.78
CA ALA A 134 -12.82 14.79 2.28
C ALA A 134 -12.50 13.37 1.81
N GLY A 135 -12.38 12.44 2.76
CA GLY A 135 -12.61 11.04 2.51
C GLY A 135 -14.12 10.83 2.65
N GLY A 136 -14.82 10.59 1.59
CA GLY A 136 -16.19 10.09 1.68
C GLY A 136 -17.39 11.04 1.67
N ASP A 137 -17.24 12.34 1.89
CA ASP A 137 -18.28 13.34 1.59
C ASP A 137 -18.03 13.90 0.19
N SER A 138 -18.12 13.09 -0.81
CA SER A 138 -18.11 13.60 -2.18
C SER A 138 -19.55 13.84 -2.62
N ASP A 139 -19.92 15.08 -2.88
CA ASP A 139 -20.79 15.35 -4.00
C ASP A 139 -20.26 14.50 -5.15
N GLU A 140 -21.13 13.79 -5.87
CA GLU A 140 -20.81 12.76 -6.88
C GLU A 140 -19.77 13.17 -7.94
N ASP A 141 -19.41 14.46 -8.01
CA ASP A 141 -18.52 15.07 -9.00
C ASP A 141 -17.12 15.43 -8.50
N THR A 142 -16.76 15.17 -7.23
CA THR A 142 -15.44 15.57 -6.72
C THR A 142 -14.38 14.55 -7.09
N GLU A 143 -13.48 14.90 -8.01
CA GLU A 143 -12.34 14.05 -8.34
C GLU A 143 -11.41 13.85 -7.15
N PRO A 144 -10.92 12.59 -6.88
CA PRO A 144 -9.92 12.34 -5.87
C PRO A 144 -8.70 13.22 -6.06
N ALA A 145 -8.26 13.87 -4.97
CA ALA A 145 -7.15 14.80 -5.05
C ALA A 145 -5.85 14.10 -5.43
N SER A 146 -5.12 14.70 -6.37
CA SER A 146 -3.78 14.25 -6.73
C SER A 146 -2.81 14.45 -5.58
N LEU A 147 -2.02 13.44 -5.26
CA LEU A 147 -0.97 13.53 -4.26
C LEU A 147 0.26 14.23 -4.84
N PHE A 148 0.52 15.44 -4.34
CA PHE A 148 1.65 16.26 -4.77
C PHE A 148 1.77 16.46 -6.29
N GLY A 149 0.63 16.49 -7.01
CA GLY A 149 0.58 16.64 -8.46
C GLY A 149 1.11 15.43 -9.24
N SER A 150 1.00 14.25 -8.66
CA SER A 150 1.32 12.97 -9.29
C SER A 150 0.06 12.27 -9.82
N GLU A 151 0.25 11.09 -10.42
CA GLU A 151 -0.86 10.22 -10.83
C GLU A 151 -1.42 9.38 -9.68
N PHE A 152 -0.75 9.37 -8.53
CA PHE A 152 -1.33 8.86 -7.29
C PHE A 152 -2.38 9.85 -6.77
N THR A 153 -3.51 9.33 -6.33
CA THR A 153 -4.60 10.11 -5.74
C THR A 153 -4.87 9.69 -4.30
N THR A 154 -5.68 10.45 -3.58
CA THR A 154 -6.13 10.09 -2.23
C THR A 154 -6.84 8.74 -2.22
N GLU A 155 -7.60 8.38 -3.25
CA GLU A 155 -8.25 7.08 -3.38
C GLU A 155 -7.24 5.94 -3.49
N ASP A 156 -6.12 6.14 -4.19
CA ASP A 156 -5.08 5.12 -4.33
C ASP A 156 -4.35 4.82 -3.01
N THR A 157 -4.41 5.72 -2.04
CA THR A 157 -3.85 5.56 -0.69
C THR A 157 -4.89 5.25 0.37
N ASP A 158 -6.16 5.56 0.10
CA ASP A 158 -7.31 5.21 0.91
C ASP A 158 -8.15 4.14 0.19
N THR A 159 -7.62 2.94 0.13
CA THR A 159 -8.26 1.81 -0.55
C THR A 159 -9.49 1.26 0.17
N GLY A 160 -9.86 1.81 1.33
CA GLY A 160 -10.93 1.26 2.18
C GLY A 160 -10.49 0.01 2.94
N LYS A 161 -11.46 -0.64 3.56
CA LYS A 161 -11.22 -1.82 4.40
C LYS A 161 -11.62 -3.09 3.65
N LEU A 162 -10.95 -4.20 3.91
CA LEU A 162 -11.24 -5.47 3.23
C LEU A 162 -12.72 -5.89 3.36
N ALA A 163 -13.36 -5.57 4.49
CA ALA A 163 -14.78 -5.83 4.71
C ALA A 163 -15.72 -5.03 3.78
N GLU A 164 -15.21 -3.99 3.12
CA GLU A 164 -15.95 -3.17 2.16
C GLU A 164 -15.92 -3.75 0.74
N TYR A 165 -15.27 -4.91 0.55
CA TYR A 165 -15.10 -5.54 -0.75
C TYR A 165 -15.56 -6.99 -0.77
N GLN A 166 -16.09 -7.40 -1.92
CA GLN A 166 -16.17 -8.80 -2.29
C GLN A 166 -14.83 -9.22 -2.90
N ILE A 167 -14.12 -10.11 -2.23
CA ILE A 167 -12.77 -10.53 -2.61
C ILE A 167 -12.81 -11.96 -3.15
N THR A 168 -12.22 -12.17 -4.35
CA THR A 168 -12.21 -13.45 -5.05
C THR A 168 -10.80 -13.76 -5.54
N LEU A 169 -10.29 -14.95 -5.23
CA LEU A 169 -9.11 -15.50 -5.90
C LEU A 169 -9.54 -15.95 -7.31
N LEU A 170 -8.98 -15.33 -8.34
CA LEU A 170 -9.30 -15.65 -9.73
C LEU A 170 -8.49 -16.84 -10.23
N GLU A 171 -7.18 -16.78 -10.06
CA GLU A 171 -6.24 -17.80 -10.52
C GLU A 171 -4.88 -17.63 -9.84
N GLU A 172 -4.07 -18.69 -9.94
CA GLU A 172 -2.65 -18.64 -9.68
C GLU A 172 -1.91 -18.51 -11.02
N THR A 173 -0.93 -17.63 -11.10
CA THR A 173 -0.23 -17.36 -12.37
C THR A 173 1.21 -16.91 -12.13
N ASN A 174 1.90 -16.48 -13.19
CA ASN A 174 3.27 -15.99 -13.12
C ASN A 174 3.34 -14.54 -13.57
N GLN A 175 3.99 -13.71 -12.77
CA GLN A 175 4.26 -12.30 -13.07
C GLN A 175 5.77 -12.05 -13.07
N ARG A 176 6.35 -11.88 -14.26
CA ARG A 176 7.79 -11.63 -14.44
C ARG A 176 8.71 -12.66 -13.75
N GLY A 177 8.37 -13.94 -13.84
CA GLY A 177 9.13 -15.03 -13.24
C GLY A 177 8.81 -15.32 -11.77
N ARG A 178 7.83 -14.64 -11.19
CA ARG A 178 7.35 -14.86 -9.81
C ARG A 178 5.97 -15.50 -9.81
N GLU A 179 5.77 -16.50 -8.98
CA GLU A 179 4.45 -17.06 -8.72
C GLU A 179 3.60 -16.05 -7.95
N VAL A 180 2.39 -15.80 -8.43
CA VAL A 180 1.47 -14.84 -7.85
C VAL A 180 0.05 -15.39 -7.77
N TRP A 181 -0.68 -14.92 -6.76
CA TRP A 181 -2.13 -15.00 -6.75
C TRP A 181 -2.70 -13.78 -7.48
N LYS A 182 -3.65 -14.02 -8.36
CA LYS A 182 -4.45 -12.98 -8.99
C LYS A 182 -5.77 -12.85 -8.24
N VAL A 183 -5.91 -11.78 -7.47
CA VAL A 183 -7.04 -11.55 -6.57
C VAL A 183 -7.82 -10.34 -7.04
N GLN A 184 -9.14 -10.50 -7.17
CA GLN A 184 -10.07 -9.41 -7.50
C GLN A 184 -10.76 -8.92 -6.25
N ALA A 185 -10.91 -7.60 -6.13
CA ALA A 185 -11.70 -6.92 -5.13
C ALA A 185 -12.75 -6.02 -5.81
N ILE A 186 -14.03 -6.26 -5.51
CA ILE A 186 -15.17 -5.48 -6.00
C ILE A 186 -15.76 -4.74 -4.81
N PRO A 187 -15.88 -3.40 -4.83
CA PRO A 187 -16.45 -2.64 -3.73
C PRO A 187 -17.91 -3.00 -3.51
N ASN A 188 -18.34 -3.07 -2.25
CA ASN A 188 -19.77 -3.16 -1.91
C ASN A 188 -20.49 -1.85 -2.27
N ALA A 189 -21.82 -1.83 -2.14
CA ALA A 189 -22.64 -0.69 -2.56
C ALA A 189 -22.24 0.64 -1.87
N GLU A 190 -21.86 0.60 -0.60
CA GLU A 190 -21.46 1.82 0.12
C GLU A 190 -20.06 2.29 -0.30
N ARG A 191 -19.11 1.39 -0.47
CA ARG A 191 -17.77 1.74 -0.96
C ARG A 191 -17.81 2.21 -2.40
N ALA A 192 -18.66 1.62 -3.25
CA ALA A 192 -18.81 2.00 -4.65
C ALA A 192 -19.26 3.47 -4.83
N LYS A 193 -20.03 4.03 -3.88
CA LYS A 193 -20.40 5.46 -3.89
C LYS A 193 -19.19 6.39 -3.68
N LYS A 194 -18.13 5.90 -3.06
CA LYS A 194 -16.92 6.64 -2.70
C LYS A 194 -15.72 6.28 -3.57
N SER A 195 -15.89 5.38 -4.54
CA SER A 195 -14.81 4.85 -5.39
C SER A 195 -15.09 5.08 -6.85
N ARG A 196 -14.06 5.50 -7.59
CA ARG A 196 -14.08 5.56 -9.06
C ARG A 196 -13.79 4.20 -9.71
N TYR A 197 -13.33 3.23 -8.88
CA TYR A 197 -12.98 1.90 -9.34
C TYR A 197 -14.14 0.94 -9.13
N SER A 198 -14.67 0.38 -10.23
CA SER A 198 -15.68 -0.68 -10.18
C SER A 198 -15.10 -1.99 -9.65
N ARG A 199 -13.82 -2.21 -9.89
CA ARG A 199 -13.04 -3.33 -9.35
C ARG A 199 -11.54 -3.04 -9.42
N THR A 200 -10.79 -3.75 -8.60
CA THR A 200 -9.33 -3.82 -8.67
C THR A 200 -8.89 -5.27 -8.81
N VAL A 201 -7.76 -5.51 -9.50
CA VAL A 201 -7.15 -6.83 -9.64
C VAL A 201 -5.70 -6.74 -9.20
N HIS A 202 -5.32 -7.53 -8.20
CA HIS A 202 -4.00 -7.54 -7.60
C HIS A 202 -3.25 -8.82 -7.98
N TYR A 203 -2.01 -8.69 -8.39
CA TYR A 203 -1.07 -9.80 -8.63
C TYR A 203 -0.10 -9.84 -7.45
N ILE A 204 -0.39 -10.69 -6.47
CA ILE A 204 0.28 -10.73 -5.16
C ILE A 204 1.32 -11.84 -5.16
N ASP A 205 2.59 -11.49 -4.90
CA ASP A 205 3.71 -12.43 -4.80
C ASP A 205 3.46 -13.44 -3.66
N LYS A 206 3.53 -14.73 -3.97
CA LYS A 206 3.20 -15.80 -3.03
C LYS A 206 4.15 -15.93 -1.85
N GLU A 207 5.39 -15.52 -2.04
CA GLU A 207 6.43 -15.59 -1.00
C GLU A 207 6.46 -14.33 -0.14
N ARG A 208 6.25 -13.16 -0.79
CA ARG A 208 6.52 -11.85 -0.18
C ARG A 208 5.27 -11.11 0.25
N PHE A 209 4.10 -11.57 -0.15
CA PHE A 209 2.80 -10.91 0.07
C PHE A 209 2.80 -9.43 -0.35
N ILE A 210 3.51 -9.11 -1.44
CA ILE A 210 3.54 -7.77 -2.04
C ILE A 210 2.79 -7.79 -3.37
N PRO A 211 1.94 -6.79 -3.67
CA PRO A 211 1.34 -6.66 -4.99
C PRO A 211 2.42 -6.21 -5.99
N LEU A 212 2.83 -7.10 -6.90
CA LEU A 212 3.77 -6.76 -7.97
C LEU A 212 3.13 -5.92 -9.06
N ARG A 213 1.81 -6.05 -9.21
CA ARG A 213 0.97 -5.29 -10.12
C ARG A 213 -0.43 -5.18 -9.53
N SER A 214 -1.07 -4.02 -9.74
CA SER A 214 -2.51 -3.85 -9.49
C SER A 214 -3.13 -3.10 -10.65
N GLU A 215 -4.31 -3.50 -11.05
CA GLU A 215 -5.08 -2.92 -12.15
C GLU A 215 -6.37 -2.35 -11.60
N MET A 216 -6.71 -1.12 -11.97
CA MET A 216 -7.92 -0.43 -11.54
C MET A 216 -8.83 -0.20 -12.74
N TYR A 217 -10.08 -0.60 -12.62
CA TYR A 217 -11.06 -0.56 -13.67
C TYR A 217 -12.19 0.43 -13.35
N ASP A 218 -12.66 1.15 -14.36
CA ASP A 218 -13.79 2.06 -14.24
C ASP A 218 -15.15 1.32 -14.32
N LYS A 219 -16.25 2.07 -14.24
CA LYS A 219 -17.61 1.53 -14.33
C LYS A 219 -17.95 0.89 -15.69
N TYR A 220 -17.15 1.10 -16.71
CA TYR A 220 -17.27 0.49 -18.04
C TYR A 220 -16.35 -0.71 -18.23
N ASP A 221 -15.76 -1.20 -17.15
CA ASP A 221 -14.80 -2.31 -17.14
C ASP A 221 -13.53 -2.03 -17.96
N LYS A 222 -13.18 -0.76 -18.13
CA LYS A 222 -11.96 -0.35 -18.79
C LYS A 222 -10.86 -0.15 -17.75
N GLU A 223 -9.69 -0.73 -17.97
CA GLU A 223 -8.51 -0.45 -17.14
C GLU A 223 -8.08 1.01 -17.33
N ILE A 224 -8.15 1.80 -16.27
CA ILE A 224 -7.84 3.24 -16.31
C ILE A 224 -6.53 3.57 -15.60
N LYS A 225 -6.13 2.76 -14.60
CA LYS A 225 -4.86 2.91 -13.89
C LYS A 225 -4.23 1.55 -13.62
N ARG A 226 -2.92 1.58 -13.43
CA ARG A 226 -2.13 0.41 -13.08
C ARG A 226 -0.98 0.80 -12.18
N THR A 227 -0.75 0.02 -11.10
CA THR A 227 0.50 0.10 -10.35
C THR A 227 1.43 -1.05 -10.69
N MET A 228 2.72 -0.81 -10.56
CA MET A 228 3.77 -1.82 -10.67
C MET A 228 4.82 -1.58 -9.59
N SER A 229 5.05 -2.59 -8.77
CA SER A 229 6.12 -2.60 -7.77
C SER A 229 7.41 -3.17 -8.38
N SER A 230 8.53 -2.65 -7.94
CA SER A 230 9.85 -3.11 -8.35
C SER A 230 10.89 -2.86 -7.28
N ARG A 231 12.07 -3.49 -7.42
CA ARG A 231 13.14 -3.43 -6.42
C ARG A 231 12.61 -3.79 -5.04
N VAL A 232 12.02 -4.99 -4.95
CA VAL A 232 11.52 -5.54 -3.69
C VAL A 232 12.71 -6.07 -2.90
N GLU A 233 12.93 -5.53 -1.72
CA GLU A 233 14.05 -5.83 -0.83
C GLU A 233 13.53 -6.23 0.55
N LEU A 234 14.27 -7.08 1.26
CA LEU A 234 14.01 -7.41 2.65
C LEU A 234 14.69 -6.36 3.54
N ILE A 235 13.91 -5.66 4.36
CA ILE A 235 14.38 -4.62 5.28
C ILE A 235 13.75 -4.89 6.64
N ASN A 236 14.57 -5.15 7.66
CA ASN A 236 14.11 -5.47 9.00
C ASN A 236 13.00 -6.54 9.00
N ASP A 237 13.29 -7.68 8.35
CA ASP A 237 12.40 -8.84 8.18
C ASP A 237 11.10 -8.56 7.41
N ASN A 238 10.96 -7.37 6.79
CA ASN A 238 9.82 -7.03 5.96
C ASN A 238 10.20 -6.84 4.49
N TRP A 239 9.39 -7.40 3.62
CA TRP A 239 9.52 -7.15 2.19
C TRP A 239 8.99 -5.76 1.84
N VAL A 240 9.83 -4.92 1.26
CA VAL A 240 9.51 -3.53 0.90
C VAL A 240 9.75 -3.30 -0.58
N ALA A 241 8.77 -2.75 -1.27
CA ALA A 241 8.94 -2.28 -2.63
C ALA A 241 9.61 -0.91 -2.63
N ARG A 242 10.89 -0.84 -3.02
CA ARG A 242 11.65 0.42 -3.15
C ARG A 242 11.12 1.33 -4.25
N SER A 243 10.29 0.83 -5.15
CA SER A 243 9.77 1.62 -6.26
C SER A 243 8.37 1.15 -6.63
N VAL A 244 7.41 2.07 -6.62
CA VAL A 244 6.05 1.85 -7.10
C VAL A 244 5.77 2.85 -8.22
N THR A 245 5.38 2.35 -9.38
CA THR A 245 4.99 3.18 -10.53
C THR A 245 3.48 3.11 -10.71
N MET A 246 2.82 4.27 -10.68
CA MET A 246 1.43 4.44 -11.07
C MET A 246 1.36 4.89 -12.53
N MET A 247 0.62 4.19 -13.35
CA MET A 247 0.33 4.56 -14.73
C MET A 247 -1.15 4.94 -14.83
N ASN A 248 -1.41 6.13 -15.31
CA ASN A 248 -2.75 6.59 -15.70
C ASN A 248 -2.89 6.39 -17.21
N LEU A 249 -3.70 5.39 -17.59
CA LEU A 249 -3.85 4.96 -18.97
C LEU A 249 -4.78 5.89 -19.76
N VAL A 250 -5.55 6.72 -19.07
CA VAL A 250 -6.44 7.71 -19.68
C VAL A 250 -5.66 8.95 -20.10
N SER A 251 -4.83 9.48 -19.21
CA SER A 251 -4.01 10.69 -19.45
C SER A 251 -2.67 10.39 -20.12
N ASN A 252 -2.29 9.12 -20.29
CA ASN A 252 -0.97 8.69 -20.74
C ASN A 252 0.16 9.29 -19.89
N ARG A 253 -0.04 9.36 -18.58
CA ARG A 253 0.93 9.85 -17.62
C ARG A 253 1.32 8.76 -16.63
N LEU A 254 2.53 8.83 -16.17
CA LEU A 254 2.99 7.98 -15.07
C LEU A 254 3.63 8.81 -13.96
N SER A 255 3.58 8.26 -12.77
CA SER A 255 4.36 8.72 -11.62
C SER A 255 5.07 7.54 -10.98
N ASN A 256 6.35 7.71 -10.70
CA ASN A 256 7.12 6.74 -9.94
C ASN A 256 7.43 7.31 -8.56
N MET A 257 7.08 6.58 -7.53
CA MET A 257 7.46 6.83 -6.14
C MET A 257 8.61 5.90 -5.78
N ALA A 258 9.79 6.45 -5.56
CA ALA A 258 10.97 5.71 -5.15
C ALA A 258 11.26 6.01 -3.67
N LEU A 259 11.30 4.96 -2.86
CA LEU A 259 11.75 5.00 -1.47
C LEU A 259 13.28 5.04 -1.46
N VAL A 260 13.82 6.21 -1.13
CA VAL A 260 15.29 6.46 -1.12
C VAL A 260 15.86 6.04 0.22
N GLU A 261 15.25 6.50 1.32
CA GLU A 261 15.65 6.19 2.69
C GLU A 261 14.44 5.69 3.49
N LEU A 262 14.66 4.75 4.38
CA LEU A 262 13.68 4.23 5.33
C LEU A 262 14.39 3.97 6.65
N TYR A 263 13.93 4.63 7.69
CA TYR A 263 14.33 4.42 9.08
C TYR A 263 13.08 4.15 9.90
N VAL A 264 13.18 3.23 10.84
CA VAL A 264 12.03 2.73 11.61
C VAL A 264 12.31 2.84 13.10
N ASP A 265 11.25 2.72 13.91
CA ASP A 265 11.30 2.67 15.37
C ASP A 265 11.99 3.90 16.00
N LEU A 266 11.73 5.07 15.38
CA LEU A 266 12.20 6.36 15.87
C LEU A 266 11.28 6.90 16.97
N ASP A 267 11.85 7.66 17.92
CA ASP A 267 11.09 8.39 18.92
C ASP A 267 10.40 9.61 18.28
N ILE A 268 9.16 9.44 17.85
CA ILE A 268 8.33 10.48 17.25
C ILE A 268 7.36 11.01 18.28
N ARG A 269 7.41 12.33 18.51
CA ARG A 269 6.50 13.02 19.45
C ARG A 269 5.07 12.98 18.92
N ASP A 270 4.11 12.71 19.78
CA ASP A 270 2.67 12.66 19.42
C ASP A 270 2.16 13.96 18.83
N ASP A 271 2.66 15.11 19.32
CA ASP A 271 2.25 16.44 18.87
C ASP A 271 2.85 16.81 17.49
N PHE A 272 3.82 16.03 16.97
CA PHE A 272 4.40 16.27 15.66
C PHE A 272 3.43 15.90 14.51
N LEU A 273 2.61 14.87 14.67
CA LEU A 273 1.67 14.43 13.63
C LEU A 273 0.32 15.18 13.73
N THR A 274 0.39 16.51 13.64
CA THR A 274 -0.76 17.41 13.75
C THR A 274 -0.74 18.49 12.66
N GLN A 275 -1.83 19.25 12.52
CA GLN A 275 -1.90 20.36 11.56
C GLN A 275 -0.85 21.45 11.83
N ARG A 276 -0.36 21.57 13.08
CA ARG A 276 0.73 22.48 13.41
C ARG A 276 1.98 22.20 12.60
N THR A 277 2.32 20.94 12.39
CA THR A 277 3.48 20.54 11.56
C THR A 277 3.35 21.01 10.12
N LEU A 278 2.12 21.13 9.61
CA LEU A 278 1.89 21.67 8.28
C LEU A 278 2.11 23.18 8.22
N THR A 279 1.63 23.93 9.22
CA THR A 279 1.52 25.40 9.18
C THR A 279 2.69 26.13 9.83
N ASP A 280 3.30 25.53 10.87
CA ASP A 280 4.42 26.11 11.62
C ASP A 280 5.74 25.53 11.11
N SER A 281 6.40 26.24 10.20
CA SER A 281 7.64 25.79 9.58
C SER A 281 8.80 25.66 10.57
N ALA A 282 8.89 26.56 11.57
CA ALA A 282 9.96 26.51 12.57
C ALA A 282 9.79 25.26 13.47
N TYR A 283 8.57 25.02 13.96
CA TYR A 283 8.25 23.82 14.72
C TYR A 283 8.54 22.55 13.92
N ARG A 284 8.12 22.51 12.67
CA ARG A 284 8.36 21.37 11.77
C ARG A 284 9.85 21.08 11.59
N GLU A 285 10.64 22.09 11.19
CA GLU A 285 12.07 21.88 10.93
C GLU A 285 12.82 21.45 12.19
N THR A 286 12.54 22.06 13.35
CA THR A 286 13.15 21.65 14.63
C THR A 286 12.89 20.16 14.94
N ASN A 287 11.67 19.67 14.69
CA ASN A 287 11.36 18.25 14.94
C ASN A 287 11.97 17.33 13.87
N LEU A 288 11.99 17.73 12.59
CA LEU A 288 12.66 16.96 11.54
C LEU A 288 14.16 16.89 11.76
N GLU A 289 14.82 17.97 12.21
CA GLU A 289 16.24 17.98 12.58
C GLU A 289 16.52 17.02 13.74
N ARG A 290 15.63 17.01 14.76
CA ARG A 290 15.73 16.05 15.86
C ARG A 290 15.65 14.60 15.36
N LEU A 291 14.75 14.28 14.44
CA LEU A 291 14.62 12.94 13.87
C LEU A 291 15.85 12.57 13.03
N ARG A 292 16.35 13.49 12.21
CA ARG A 292 17.60 13.27 11.43
C ARG A 292 18.80 13.02 12.34
N ALA A 293 18.88 13.74 13.47
CA ALA A 293 19.94 13.53 14.46
C ALA A 293 19.81 12.19 15.23
N GLN A 294 18.61 11.63 15.36
CA GLN A 294 18.43 10.26 15.88
C GLN A 294 18.96 9.23 14.89
N ILE A 295 18.67 9.42 13.59
CA ILE A 295 19.11 8.56 12.50
C ILE A 295 20.64 8.52 12.44
N GLU A 296 21.31 9.68 12.47
CA GLU A 296 22.78 9.78 12.43
C GLU A 296 23.48 9.15 13.64
N LYS A 297 22.78 8.97 14.75
CA LYS A 297 23.34 8.32 15.98
C LYS A 297 23.10 6.83 16.00
N GLY A 298 22.13 6.34 15.22
CA GLY A 298 21.76 4.92 15.15
C GLY A 298 22.50 4.14 14.07
N ASP A 299 23.11 4.87 13.12
CA ASP A 299 24.04 4.34 12.10
C ASP A 299 25.47 4.29 12.68
#